data_47c36695d00f29179372ab42e9d56118
#
_entry.id   47c36695d00f29179372ab42e9d56118
#
_cell.length_a   1.000
_cell.length_b   1.000
_cell.length_c   1.000
_cell.angle_alpha   90.00
_cell.angle_beta   90.00
_cell.angle_gamma   90.00
#
_symmetry.space_group_name_H-M   'P 1'
#
loop_
_entity.id
_entity.type
_entity.pdbx_description
1 polymer ?
#
loop_
_entity_poly.entity_id
_entity_poly.type
_entity_poly.pdbx_seq_one_letter_code
_entity_poly.pdbx_strand_id
1 'polypeptide(L)'
;MSVLLLIIFIGGCGNMKEEQKKEANTNKTDSKEEKIKKSFAKTLDMYPIKNLEELYDKEGYRDGEFEKGDKGMWTIYTDFAKSNKPGELSNEGMVLYLDRNTRTAKGYYFVRTFYRKDKLPDRKNYKVEMKNNKIILLDKVEDPNLKKRIENFKFFGQYANLKELKNYSNGDVSINENVPSYDVKYKMSNKDENVKQLRSRYNIPTDK
;
A
#
# COMPACT_ATOMS: atom_id res chain seq x y z
N MET A 1 6.99 -8.40 -22.19
CA MET A 1 5.76 -8.15 -21.41
C MET A 1 6.16 -8.01 -19.95
N SER A 2 6.23 -6.77 -19.46
CA SER A 2 6.49 -6.50 -18.04
C SER A 2 5.15 -6.44 -17.33
N VAL A 3 4.80 -7.49 -16.56
CA VAL A 3 3.60 -7.48 -15.72
C VAL A 3 3.99 -6.85 -14.40
N LEU A 4 3.54 -5.62 -14.17
CA LEU A 4 3.63 -4.98 -12.86
C LEU A 4 2.56 -5.60 -11.96
N LEU A 5 2.96 -6.50 -11.07
CA LEU A 5 2.07 -7.06 -10.06
C LEU A 5 2.07 -6.12 -8.85
N LEU A 6 1.03 -5.30 -8.74
CA LEU A 6 0.80 -4.49 -7.56
C LEU A 6 0.01 -5.32 -6.55
N ILE A 7 0.68 -5.82 -5.51
CA ILE A 7 0.03 -6.53 -4.40
C ILE A 7 -0.21 -5.51 -3.30
N ILE A 8 -1.47 -5.14 -3.10
CA ILE A 8 -1.90 -4.33 -1.95
C ILE A 8 -2.40 -5.30 -0.90
N PHE A 9 -1.60 -5.55 0.14
CA PHE A 9 -2.07 -6.26 1.31
C PHE A 9 -2.81 -5.28 2.22
N ILE A 10 -4.13 -5.33 2.18
CA ILE A 10 -4.99 -4.71 3.19
C ILE A 10 -5.49 -5.88 4.04
N GLY A 11 -4.75 -6.21 5.10
CA GLY A 11 -5.17 -7.21 6.08
C GLY A 11 -6.40 -6.69 6.84
N GLY A 12 -7.55 -7.16 6.46
CA GLY A 12 -8.81 -6.90 7.15
C GLY A 12 -9.48 -8.24 7.48
N CYS A 13 -9.17 -8.84 8.62
CA CYS A 13 -10.05 -9.85 9.21
C CYS A 13 -11.16 -9.14 9.97
N GLY A 14 -12.34 -9.07 9.44
CA GLY A 14 -13.51 -8.51 10.10
C GLY A 14 -14.44 -9.60 10.61
N ASN A 15 -14.68 -9.69 11.92
CA ASN A 15 -15.84 -10.38 12.45
C ASN A 15 -17.11 -9.62 12.06
N MET A 16 -17.80 -10.07 11.04
CA MET A 16 -19.16 -9.61 10.76
C MET A 16 -20.11 -10.31 11.75
N LYS A 17 -20.54 -9.58 12.78
CA LYS A 17 -21.79 -9.92 13.47
C LYS A 17 -22.92 -9.62 12.49
N GLU A 18 -23.69 -10.66 12.16
CA GLU A 18 -24.94 -10.55 11.42
C GLU A 18 -25.92 -9.68 12.20
N GLU A 19 -26.15 -8.45 11.76
CA GLU A 19 -27.40 -7.78 12.01
C GLU A 19 -28.38 -8.14 10.89
N GLN A 20 -29.26 -9.11 11.20
CA GLN A 20 -30.42 -9.41 10.36
C GLN A 20 -31.39 -8.22 10.41
N LYS A 21 -31.35 -7.35 9.43
CA LYS A 21 -32.49 -6.52 9.05
C LYS A 21 -33.14 -7.10 7.80
N LYS A 22 -34.35 -7.59 7.98
CA LYS A 22 -35.28 -7.95 6.90
C LYS A 22 -35.55 -6.70 6.07
N GLU A 23 -35.14 -6.72 4.81
CA GLU A 23 -35.74 -5.91 3.76
C GLU A 23 -35.97 -6.75 2.49
N ALA A 24 -37.10 -6.48 1.87
CA ALA A 24 -37.75 -7.29 0.87
C ALA A 24 -37.00 -7.33 -0.48
N ASN A 25 -36.87 -8.53 -0.98
CA ASN A 25 -37.02 -9.04 -2.32
C ASN A 25 -36.64 -8.15 -3.53
N THR A 26 -35.36 -8.27 -3.97
CA THR A 26 -35.00 -8.32 -5.38
C THR A 26 -33.77 -9.23 -5.53
N ASN A 27 -33.99 -10.41 -6.12
CA ASN A 27 -32.97 -11.43 -6.36
C ASN A 27 -31.95 -10.95 -7.40
N LYS A 28 -30.89 -10.26 -6.94
CA LYS A 28 -29.60 -10.22 -7.62
C LYS A 28 -28.57 -10.63 -6.58
N THR A 29 -28.20 -11.90 -6.60
CA THR A 29 -27.05 -12.37 -5.81
C THR A 29 -25.84 -11.58 -6.26
N ASP A 30 -25.34 -10.71 -5.39
CA ASP A 30 -24.08 -9.97 -5.65
C ASP A 30 -22.98 -10.96 -6.07
N SER A 31 -22.28 -10.67 -7.12
CA SER A 31 -21.14 -11.46 -7.51
C SER A 31 -20.07 -11.43 -6.41
N LYS A 32 -19.17 -12.42 -6.36
CA LYS A 32 -18.06 -12.43 -5.39
C LYS A 32 -17.25 -11.15 -5.47
N GLU A 33 -17.02 -10.62 -6.67
CA GLU A 33 -16.33 -9.35 -6.89
C GLU A 33 -17.07 -8.17 -6.24
N GLU A 34 -18.38 -8.10 -6.39
CA GLU A 34 -19.21 -7.05 -5.76
C GLU A 34 -19.16 -7.10 -4.23
N LYS A 35 -19.20 -8.31 -3.65
CA LYS A 35 -19.05 -8.48 -2.19
C LYS A 35 -17.72 -7.96 -1.70
N ILE A 36 -16.61 -8.25 -2.40
CA ILE A 36 -15.29 -7.76 -2.06
C ILE A 36 -15.25 -6.22 -2.18
N LYS A 37 -15.72 -5.65 -3.27
CA LYS A 37 -15.78 -4.20 -3.46
C LYS A 37 -16.54 -3.50 -2.33
N LYS A 38 -17.68 -4.05 -1.92
CA LYS A 38 -18.47 -3.51 -0.81
C LYS A 38 -17.71 -3.56 0.52
N SER A 39 -16.98 -4.65 0.79
CA SER A 39 -16.20 -4.78 2.03
C SER A 39 -15.04 -3.78 2.10
N PHE A 40 -14.44 -3.42 0.98
CA PHE A 40 -13.34 -2.45 0.92
C PHE A 40 -13.78 -1.00 0.68
N ALA A 41 -15.05 -0.73 0.33
CA ALA A 41 -15.51 0.58 -0.10
C ALA A 41 -15.11 1.70 0.88
N LYS A 42 -15.39 1.52 2.18
CA LYS A 42 -15.06 2.50 3.22
C LYS A 42 -13.55 2.77 3.33
N THR A 43 -12.73 1.73 3.19
CA THR A 43 -11.26 1.87 3.22
C THR A 43 -10.75 2.57 1.97
N LEU A 44 -11.29 2.22 0.79
CA LEU A 44 -10.90 2.84 -0.47
C LEU A 44 -11.26 4.34 -0.52
N ASP A 45 -12.33 4.74 0.16
CA ASP A 45 -12.75 6.15 0.23
C ASP A 45 -11.75 7.06 0.98
N MET A 46 -10.83 6.49 1.75
CA MET A 46 -9.76 7.25 2.41
C MET A 46 -8.71 7.77 1.43
N TYR A 47 -8.57 7.17 0.26
CA TYR A 47 -7.50 7.47 -0.71
C TYR A 47 -7.90 8.52 -1.75
N PRO A 48 -6.94 9.35 -2.18
CA PRO A 48 -5.56 9.45 -1.70
C PRO A 48 -5.45 10.14 -0.34
N ILE A 49 -4.57 9.64 0.54
CA ILE A 49 -4.26 10.24 1.84
C ILE A 49 -3.11 11.24 1.64
N LYS A 50 -3.39 12.43 1.18
CA LYS A 50 -2.38 13.43 0.82
C LYS A 50 -1.52 13.86 2.00
N ASN A 51 -2.13 14.00 3.18
CA ASN A 51 -1.45 14.30 4.43
C ASN A 51 -1.46 13.05 5.33
N LEU A 52 -0.30 12.44 5.52
CA LEU A 52 -0.18 11.22 6.33
C LEU A 52 -0.49 11.44 7.80
N GLU A 53 -0.41 12.68 8.31
CA GLU A 53 -0.75 12.98 9.71
C GLU A 53 -2.25 12.80 10.00
N GLU A 54 -3.11 12.79 8.97
CA GLU A 54 -4.53 12.44 9.12
C GLU A 54 -4.73 11.02 9.67
N LEU A 55 -3.75 10.12 9.48
CA LEU A 55 -3.81 8.75 9.98
C LEU A 55 -3.74 8.67 11.51
N TYR A 56 -3.18 9.66 12.19
CA TYR A 56 -3.19 9.69 13.66
C TYR A 56 -4.61 9.72 14.23
N ASP A 57 -5.58 10.27 13.48
CA ASP A 57 -6.96 10.44 13.91
C ASP A 57 -7.93 9.43 13.26
N LYS A 58 -7.40 8.57 12.36
CA LYS A 58 -8.20 7.52 11.71
C LYS A 58 -8.11 6.21 12.46
N GLU A 59 -9.27 5.59 12.72
CA GLU A 59 -9.34 4.24 13.25
C GLU A 59 -9.13 3.23 12.12
N GLY A 60 -8.28 2.22 12.38
CA GLY A 60 -8.06 1.10 11.50
C GLY A 60 -8.64 -0.18 12.06
N TYR A 61 -8.48 -1.26 11.31
CA TYR A 61 -8.77 -2.59 11.80
C TYR A 61 -7.73 -2.98 12.86
N ARG A 62 -8.19 -3.68 13.91
CA ARG A 62 -7.35 -4.24 14.97
C ARG A 62 -7.58 -5.74 15.04
N ASP A 63 -6.52 -6.50 15.08
CA ASP A 63 -6.52 -7.96 15.06
C ASP A 63 -6.28 -8.60 16.44
N GLY A 64 -6.38 -7.82 17.50
CA GLY A 64 -6.14 -8.28 18.86
C GLY A 64 -6.88 -7.49 19.92
N GLU A 65 -6.73 -7.91 21.17
CA GLU A 65 -7.15 -7.15 22.33
C GLU A 65 -6.12 -6.08 22.66
N PHE A 66 -6.58 -4.87 22.86
CA PHE A 66 -5.76 -3.71 23.18
C PHE A 66 -6.12 -3.18 24.56
N GLU A 67 -5.14 -2.60 25.23
CA GLU A 67 -5.41 -1.91 26.51
C GLU A 67 -6.37 -0.74 26.27
N LYS A 68 -7.17 -0.46 27.30
CA LYS A 68 -8.13 0.64 27.23
C LYS A 68 -7.39 1.96 26.97
N GLY A 69 -7.73 2.62 25.89
CA GLY A 69 -7.16 3.90 25.48
C GLY A 69 -5.99 3.77 24.49
N ASP A 70 -5.47 2.58 24.25
CA ASP A 70 -4.47 2.39 23.19
C ASP A 70 -5.09 2.63 21.81
N LYS A 71 -4.53 3.58 21.06
CA LYS A 71 -4.97 3.94 19.71
C LYS A 71 -4.29 3.10 18.62
N GLY A 72 -3.24 2.37 18.98
CA GLY A 72 -2.48 1.55 18.05
C GLY A 72 -1.62 2.36 17.09
N MET A 73 -1.15 1.68 16.04
CA MET A 73 -0.19 2.21 15.07
C MET A 73 -0.63 1.92 13.64
N TRP A 74 -0.41 2.86 12.74
CA TRP A 74 -0.46 2.59 11.30
C TRP A 74 0.93 2.24 10.78
N THR A 75 1.00 1.21 9.96
CA THR A 75 2.19 0.92 9.16
C THR A 75 1.89 1.24 7.70
N ILE A 76 2.67 2.15 7.12
CA ILE A 76 2.59 2.49 5.72
C ILE A 76 3.84 1.98 5.02
N TYR A 77 3.63 1.27 3.92
CA TYR A 77 4.70 0.67 3.15
C TYR A 77 4.50 0.93 1.66
N THR A 78 5.55 1.29 0.97
CA THR A 78 5.58 1.35 -0.50
C THR A 78 6.97 1.00 -0.97
N ASP A 79 7.06 0.08 -1.88
CA ASP A 79 8.29 -0.24 -2.58
C ASP A 79 8.07 -0.45 -4.07
N PHE A 80 9.16 -0.44 -4.80
CA PHE A 80 9.18 -0.79 -6.20
C PHE A 80 10.47 -1.53 -6.53
N ALA A 81 10.35 -2.50 -7.42
CA ALA A 81 11.45 -3.31 -7.89
C ALA A 81 11.66 -3.11 -9.38
N LYS A 82 12.92 -2.99 -9.80
CA LYS A 82 13.31 -2.90 -11.20
C LYS A 82 14.56 -3.70 -11.47
N SER A 83 14.67 -4.27 -12.67
CA SER A 83 15.89 -4.85 -13.16
C SER A 83 16.68 -3.79 -13.93
N ASN A 84 17.87 -3.46 -13.44
CA ASN A 84 18.77 -2.52 -14.12
C ASN A 84 19.62 -3.22 -15.17
N LYS A 85 19.93 -4.50 -14.94
CA LYS A 85 20.67 -5.37 -15.87
C LYS A 85 20.26 -6.83 -15.66
N PRO A 86 20.50 -7.72 -16.63
CA PRO A 86 20.22 -9.14 -16.49
C PRO A 86 20.86 -9.74 -15.24
N GLY A 87 20.05 -10.47 -14.45
CA GLY A 87 20.51 -11.14 -13.24
C GLY A 87 20.61 -10.27 -12.00
N GLU A 88 20.14 -9.01 -12.06
CA GLU A 88 20.08 -8.10 -10.93
C GLU A 88 18.70 -7.49 -10.80
N LEU A 89 18.13 -7.55 -9.60
CA LEU A 89 16.88 -6.89 -9.23
C LEU A 89 17.15 -5.90 -8.11
N SER A 90 16.92 -4.62 -8.35
CA SER A 90 16.96 -3.58 -7.33
C SER A 90 15.55 -3.34 -6.80
N ASN A 91 15.40 -3.35 -5.47
CA ASN A 91 14.17 -3.03 -4.77
C ASN A 91 14.44 -1.87 -3.81
N GLU A 92 13.70 -0.81 -3.93
CA GLU A 92 13.79 0.33 -3.03
C GLU A 92 12.41 0.81 -2.58
N GLY A 93 12.34 1.35 -1.37
CA GLY A 93 11.07 1.79 -0.81
C GLY A 93 11.22 2.36 0.58
N MET A 94 10.07 2.61 1.21
CA MET A 94 10.00 3.15 2.57
C MET A 94 8.91 2.44 3.37
N VAL A 95 9.21 2.21 4.65
CA VAL A 95 8.22 1.88 5.67
C VAL A 95 8.19 3.01 6.68
N LEU A 96 7.00 3.38 7.12
CA LEU A 96 6.78 4.37 8.16
C LEU A 96 5.76 3.82 9.16
N TYR A 97 6.11 3.88 10.43
CA TYR A 97 5.29 3.48 11.57
C TYR A 97 4.76 4.75 12.24
N LEU A 98 3.45 4.96 12.16
CA LEU A 98 2.78 6.12 12.74
C LEU A 98 2.11 5.70 14.04
N ASP A 99 2.74 6.02 15.15
CA ASP A 99 2.20 5.80 16.49
C ASP A 99 1.11 6.84 16.79
N ARG A 100 -0.13 6.36 16.94
CA ARG A 100 -1.31 7.20 17.18
C ARG A 100 -1.37 7.72 18.62
N ASN A 101 -0.74 7.02 19.57
CA ASN A 101 -0.73 7.41 20.97
C ASN A 101 0.19 8.62 21.18
N THR A 102 1.38 8.57 20.61
CA THR A 102 2.38 9.62 20.72
C THR A 102 2.32 10.66 19.61
N ARG A 103 1.56 10.38 18.53
CA ARG A 103 1.48 11.18 17.29
C ARG A 103 2.87 11.39 16.67
N THR A 104 3.68 10.33 16.66
CA THR A 104 5.01 10.33 16.06
C THR A 104 5.08 9.32 14.92
N ALA A 105 5.90 9.62 13.93
CA ALA A 105 6.12 8.67 12.82
C ALA A 105 7.62 8.50 12.59
N LYS A 106 8.07 7.24 12.62
CA LYS A 106 9.46 6.84 12.40
C LYS A 106 9.50 5.62 11.48
N GLY A 107 10.59 5.46 10.79
CA GLY A 107 10.76 4.32 9.91
C GLY A 107 12.11 4.31 9.22
N TYR A 108 12.15 3.74 8.05
CA TYR A 108 13.37 3.72 7.25
C TYR A 108 13.07 3.64 5.75
N TYR A 109 13.91 4.29 4.97
CA TYR A 109 14.04 4.04 3.54
C TYR A 109 15.03 2.91 3.33
N PHE A 110 14.76 2.00 2.43
CA PHE A 110 15.64 0.87 2.16
C PHE A 110 15.98 0.76 0.68
N VAL A 111 17.19 0.26 0.43
CA VAL A 111 17.66 -0.16 -0.89
C VAL A 111 18.17 -1.59 -0.76
N ARG A 112 17.66 -2.48 -1.60
CA ARG A 112 18.04 -3.89 -1.64
C ARG A 112 18.40 -4.26 -3.06
N THR A 113 19.50 -4.97 -3.23
CA THR A 113 19.91 -5.52 -4.54
C THR A 113 20.00 -7.02 -4.43
N PHE A 114 19.21 -7.71 -5.21
CA PHE A 114 19.22 -9.17 -5.34
C PHE A 114 19.98 -9.57 -6.59
N TYR A 115 20.81 -10.57 -6.46
CA TYR A 115 21.64 -11.09 -7.54
C TYR A 115 21.19 -12.49 -7.95
N ARG A 116 21.31 -12.82 -9.23
CA ARG A 116 21.10 -14.18 -9.72
C ARG A 116 22.33 -15.01 -9.39
N LYS A 117 22.19 -16.11 -8.67
CA LYS A 117 23.24 -17.04 -8.17
C LYS A 117 24.02 -16.50 -6.96
N ASP A 118 24.09 -17.32 -5.94
CA ASP A 118 25.01 -17.43 -4.79
C ASP A 118 25.60 -16.17 -4.14
N LYS A 119 25.27 -14.98 -4.63
CA LYS A 119 25.63 -13.73 -3.99
C LYS A 119 24.52 -13.28 -3.06
N LEU A 120 24.87 -13.03 -1.80
CA LEU A 120 23.93 -12.47 -0.83
C LEU A 120 23.42 -11.09 -1.29
N PRO A 121 22.15 -10.79 -1.00
CA PRO A 121 21.59 -9.47 -1.30
C PRO A 121 22.32 -8.35 -0.56
N ASP A 122 22.65 -7.28 -1.25
CA ASP A 122 23.05 -6.05 -0.59
C ASP A 122 21.82 -5.38 0.01
N ARG A 123 21.93 -4.89 1.26
CA ARG A 123 20.83 -4.21 1.97
C ARG A 123 21.37 -2.97 2.67
N LYS A 124 20.68 -1.85 2.44
CA LYS A 124 20.95 -0.59 3.14
C LYS A 124 19.63 -0.02 3.63
N ASN A 125 19.61 0.41 4.89
CA ASN A 125 18.48 1.10 5.50
C ASN A 125 18.93 2.48 5.96
N TYR A 126 18.09 3.49 5.76
CA TYR A 126 18.31 4.87 6.15
C TYR A 126 17.17 5.29 7.04
N LYS A 127 17.46 5.63 8.30
CA LYS A 127 16.45 6.01 9.28
C LYS A 127 15.79 7.34 8.89
N VAL A 128 14.48 7.37 9.02
CA VAL A 128 13.67 8.55 8.75
C VAL A 128 12.68 8.80 9.88
N GLU A 129 12.26 10.04 10.01
CA GLU A 129 11.06 10.44 10.74
C GLU A 129 10.15 11.27 9.84
N MET A 130 8.90 11.44 10.24
CA MET A 130 7.97 12.35 9.58
C MET A 130 7.52 13.43 10.56
N LYS A 131 7.60 14.69 10.12
CA LYS A 131 7.04 15.84 10.81
C LYS A 131 6.38 16.78 9.82
N ASN A 132 5.20 17.28 10.13
CA ASN A 132 4.44 18.18 9.28
C ASN A 132 4.28 17.62 7.86
N ASN A 133 3.95 16.32 7.77
CA ASN A 133 3.80 15.59 6.49
C ASN A 133 5.07 15.60 5.60
N LYS A 134 6.24 15.82 6.17
CA LYS A 134 7.54 15.82 5.47
C LYS A 134 8.42 14.71 6.02
N ILE A 135 9.06 13.98 5.14
CA ILE A 135 10.08 12.99 5.52
C ILE A 135 11.39 13.72 5.81
N ILE A 136 11.99 13.37 6.94
CA ILE A 136 13.26 13.90 7.40
C ILE A 136 14.22 12.72 7.51
N LEU A 137 15.34 12.79 6.80
CA LEU A 137 16.40 11.79 6.87
C LEU A 137 17.23 12.04 8.14
N LEU A 138 17.39 10.99 8.95
CA LEU A 138 18.15 11.06 10.22
C LEU A 138 19.60 10.61 10.07
N ASP A 139 19.88 9.72 9.11
CA ASP A 139 21.23 9.23 8.86
C ASP A 139 22.00 10.19 7.95
N LYS A 140 23.33 10.24 8.14
CA LYS A 140 24.21 10.98 7.25
C LYS A 140 24.31 10.25 5.91
N VAL A 141 23.96 10.94 4.83
CA VAL A 141 24.05 10.44 3.44
C VAL A 141 24.88 11.43 2.63
N GLU A 142 25.97 10.96 2.04
CA GLU A 142 26.86 11.79 1.24
C GLU A 142 26.35 12.06 -0.18
N ASP A 143 25.60 11.09 -0.75
CA ASP A 143 24.98 11.24 -2.07
C ASP A 143 23.76 12.18 -2.01
N PRO A 144 23.84 13.39 -2.59
CA PRO A 144 22.75 14.35 -2.55
C PRO A 144 21.51 13.89 -3.32
N ASN A 145 21.68 13.05 -4.34
CA ASN A 145 20.56 12.51 -5.10
C ASN A 145 19.78 11.49 -4.29
N LEU A 146 20.47 10.62 -3.55
CA LEU A 146 19.83 9.69 -2.63
C LEU A 146 19.11 10.43 -1.51
N LYS A 147 19.75 11.42 -0.89
CA LYS A 147 19.11 12.27 0.12
C LYS A 147 17.83 12.89 -0.42
N LYS A 148 17.87 13.51 -1.59
CA LYS A 148 16.71 14.13 -2.24
C LYS A 148 15.61 13.09 -2.54
N ARG A 149 15.96 11.87 -2.97
CA ARG A 149 14.98 10.80 -3.19
C ARG A 149 14.27 10.40 -1.90
N ILE A 150 15.00 10.27 -0.79
CA ILE A 150 14.46 9.91 0.52
C ILE A 150 13.50 11.01 1.01
N GLU A 151 13.95 12.25 1.05
CA GLU A 151 13.17 13.37 1.59
C GLU A 151 11.93 13.73 0.75
N ASN A 152 11.96 13.46 -0.55
CA ASN A 152 10.83 13.65 -1.46
C ASN A 152 10.01 12.38 -1.70
N PHE A 153 10.27 11.30 -0.97
CA PHE A 153 9.53 10.05 -1.15
C PHE A 153 8.04 10.26 -0.87
N LYS A 154 7.21 9.66 -1.72
CA LYS A 154 5.76 9.64 -1.55
C LYS A 154 5.26 8.21 -1.58
N PHE A 155 4.52 7.84 -0.56
CA PHE A 155 3.84 6.55 -0.52
C PHE A 155 2.76 6.47 -1.60
N PHE A 156 2.56 5.28 -2.15
CA PHE A 156 1.54 5.07 -3.19
C PHE A 156 0.16 5.57 -2.75
N GLY A 157 -0.21 5.32 -1.50
CA GLY A 157 -1.48 5.78 -0.93
C GLY A 157 -1.65 7.30 -0.87
N GLN A 158 -0.58 8.10 -1.01
CA GLN A 158 -0.68 9.57 -1.01
C GLN A 158 -1.13 10.14 -2.35
N TYR A 159 -1.02 9.38 -3.45
CA TYR A 159 -1.33 9.88 -4.78
C TYR A 159 -2.20 8.97 -5.64
N ALA A 160 -2.29 7.68 -5.29
CA ALA A 160 -3.12 6.74 -6.04
C ALA A 160 -4.61 7.00 -5.81
N ASN A 161 -5.36 7.05 -6.89
CA ASN A 161 -6.81 7.14 -6.83
C ASN A 161 -7.43 5.75 -6.66
N LEU A 162 -7.30 5.18 -5.46
CA LEU A 162 -7.79 3.84 -5.17
C LEU A 162 -9.33 3.78 -5.11
N LYS A 163 -10.01 4.91 -5.00
CA LYS A 163 -11.49 4.98 -5.11
C LYS A 163 -12.00 4.43 -6.44
N GLU A 164 -11.23 4.59 -7.50
CA GLU A 164 -11.61 4.10 -8.83
C GLU A 164 -11.64 2.57 -8.93
N LEU A 165 -11.02 1.85 -7.99
CA LEU A 165 -11.08 0.38 -7.97
C LEU A 165 -12.52 -0.16 -7.89
N LYS A 166 -13.45 0.61 -7.30
CA LYS A 166 -14.87 0.27 -7.29
C LYS A 166 -15.50 0.19 -8.69
N ASN A 167 -14.94 0.93 -9.66
CA ASN A 167 -15.42 1.00 -11.04
C ASN A 167 -14.78 -0.06 -11.95
N TYR A 168 -13.74 -0.77 -11.47
CA TYR A 168 -13.10 -1.83 -12.23
C TYR A 168 -14.01 -3.06 -12.27
N SER A 169 -13.87 -3.87 -13.30
CA SER A 169 -14.66 -5.09 -13.53
C SER A 169 -13.81 -6.21 -14.11
N ASN A 170 -14.34 -7.42 -14.06
CA ASN A 170 -13.67 -8.60 -14.56
C ASN A 170 -12.35 -8.90 -13.83
N GLY A 171 -12.32 -8.66 -12.52
CA GLY A 171 -11.21 -9.03 -11.68
C GLY A 171 -11.10 -10.54 -11.47
N ASP A 172 -9.87 -11.03 -11.33
CA ASP A 172 -9.61 -12.39 -10.87
C ASP A 172 -9.80 -12.43 -9.36
N VAL A 173 -10.84 -13.17 -8.89
CA VAL A 173 -11.33 -13.15 -7.51
C VAL A 173 -10.92 -14.39 -6.75
N SER A 174 -10.33 -14.24 -5.58
CA SER A 174 -10.06 -15.31 -4.63
C SER A 174 -10.66 -14.98 -3.26
N ILE A 175 -11.35 -15.93 -2.67
CA ILE A 175 -11.92 -15.86 -1.32
C ILE A 175 -11.47 -17.10 -0.56
N ASN A 176 -10.85 -16.91 0.60
CA ASN A 176 -10.58 -17.98 1.55
C ASN A 176 -11.51 -17.82 2.76
N GLU A 177 -12.48 -18.70 2.88
CA GLU A 177 -13.48 -18.65 3.95
C GLU A 177 -12.94 -19.18 5.31
N ASN A 178 -11.90 -20.03 5.28
CA ASN A 178 -11.29 -20.59 6.49
C ASN A 178 -10.43 -19.57 7.23
N VAL A 179 -9.80 -18.67 6.48
CA VAL A 179 -9.09 -17.51 7.02
C VAL A 179 -9.65 -16.33 6.22
N PRO A 180 -10.59 -15.56 6.79
CA PRO A 180 -11.30 -14.53 6.02
C PRO A 180 -10.34 -13.60 5.27
N SER A 181 -10.00 -13.96 4.04
CA SER A 181 -9.20 -13.13 3.14
C SER A 181 -9.90 -13.00 1.79
N TYR A 182 -9.83 -11.79 1.27
CA TYR A 182 -10.52 -11.40 0.04
C TYR A 182 -9.52 -10.75 -0.90
N ASP A 183 -9.34 -11.34 -2.08
CA ASP A 183 -8.44 -10.83 -3.10
C ASP A 183 -9.19 -10.57 -4.39
N VAL A 184 -8.91 -9.46 -5.02
CA VAL A 184 -9.30 -9.20 -6.40
C VAL A 184 -8.14 -8.59 -7.18
N LYS A 185 -7.82 -9.16 -8.34
CA LYS A 185 -6.72 -8.73 -9.20
C LYS A 185 -7.26 -8.14 -10.49
N TYR A 186 -6.85 -6.92 -10.79
CA TYR A 186 -7.21 -6.25 -12.04
C TYR A 186 -6.01 -6.11 -12.96
N LYS A 187 -6.22 -6.36 -14.26
CA LYS A 187 -5.26 -6.01 -15.30
C LYS A 187 -5.50 -4.56 -15.71
N MET A 188 -4.54 -3.72 -15.41
CA MET A 188 -4.63 -2.30 -15.73
C MET A 188 -3.92 -1.99 -17.06
N SER A 189 -4.50 -1.10 -17.84
CA SER A 189 -3.89 -0.63 -19.09
C SER A 189 -2.98 0.57 -18.83
N ASN A 190 -2.12 0.90 -19.82
CA ASN A 190 -1.30 2.10 -19.77
C ASN A 190 -2.11 3.41 -19.77
N LYS A 191 -3.41 3.35 -20.07
CA LYS A 191 -4.33 4.48 -20.02
C LYS A 191 -4.89 4.74 -18.64
N ASP A 192 -4.78 3.77 -17.73
CA ASP A 192 -5.22 3.89 -16.35
C ASP A 192 -4.44 5.00 -15.63
N GLU A 193 -5.15 5.80 -14.84
CA GLU A 193 -4.54 6.97 -14.19
C GLU A 193 -3.54 6.57 -13.11
N ASN A 194 -3.81 5.51 -12.35
CA ASN A 194 -2.86 5.00 -11.36
C ASN A 194 -1.59 4.46 -12.04
N VAL A 195 -1.73 3.80 -13.19
CA VAL A 195 -0.59 3.33 -13.99
C VAL A 195 0.23 4.49 -14.52
N LYS A 196 -0.41 5.55 -15.06
CA LYS A 196 0.29 6.77 -15.49
C LYS A 196 1.07 7.43 -14.36
N GLN A 197 0.46 7.54 -13.17
CA GLN A 197 1.11 8.10 -11.98
C GLN A 197 2.36 7.28 -11.58
N LEU A 198 2.27 5.96 -11.54
CA LEU A 198 3.40 5.08 -11.24
C LEU A 198 4.52 5.24 -12.27
N ARG A 199 4.18 5.25 -13.54
CA ARG A 199 5.15 5.38 -14.63
C ARG A 199 5.90 6.70 -14.58
N SER A 200 5.18 7.79 -14.40
CA SER A 200 5.78 9.13 -14.29
C SER A 200 6.73 9.25 -13.10
N ARG A 201 6.33 8.72 -11.93
CA ARG A 201 7.13 8.84 -10.69
C ARG A 201 8.36 7.97 -10.67
N TYR A 202 8.28 6.78 -11.23
CA TYR A 202 9.36 5.79 -11.16
C TYR A 202 10.07 5.59 -12.49
N ASN A 203 9.78 6.44 -13.47
CA ASN A 203 10.37 6.40 -14.80
C ASN A 203 10.28 5.00 -15.45
N ILE A 204 9.09 4.39 -15.35
CA ILE A 204 8.82 3.07 -15.92
C ILE A 204 8.57 3.21 -17.42
N PRO A 205 9.33 2.52 -18.30
CA PRO A 205 9.16 2.61 -19.74
C PRO A 205 7.73 2.29 -20.20
N THR A 206 7.27 3.02 -21.23
CA THR A 206 5.89 2.86 -21.73
C THR A 206 5.69 1.67 -22.64
N ASP A 207 6.73 1.19 -23.22
CA ASP A 207 6.60 0.17 -24.23
C ASP A 207 7.52 -1.01 -23.99
N LYS A 208 6.88 -2.10 -23.83
CA LYS A 208 7.15 -3.28 -24.69
C LYS A 208 6.15 -4.36 -24.40
#